data_149f7a4cb1a5ce3374fc75c61de4eda9
#
_entry.id   149f7a4cb1a5ce3374fc75c61de4eda9
#
_cell.length_a   1.000
_cell.length_b   1.000
_cell.length_c   1.000
_cell.angle_alpha   90.00
_cell.angle_beta   90.00
_cell.angle_gamma   90.00
#
_symmetry.space_group_name_H-M   'P 1'
#
loop_
_entity.id
_entity.type
_entity.pdbx_description
1 polymer ?
#
loop_
_entity_poly.entity_id
_entity_poly.type
_entity_poly.pdbx_seq_one_letter_code
_entity_poly.pdbx_strand_id
1 'polypeptide(L)'
;MNIKDKQKNKAWVVYILRCSDCSLYTGMTNNIERRFAAHNKGVAAKYTRSRRPVKLLTTSEKMGRSDAMRLEIKIKKLPKAKKIAALEKTAGRDRRRMSARIGLPPPIRSRAGLHKVRLAMTEEVPKNLICQECPNGCNLTLEWENAENIFIAGNKCARGIVYAARIIRKEKKAHIHAREETPLFSKETLQVVADCWHVRLKKLRHDISIQGSPERSVFRVVLENENGKLFVLEQVPPKSLDLKRKIAGTLDFLSGKNLARIQPYLAADKGKHVIKYKNGFWQMIPFVPGVLLDRRKYMYEKWRGPVLANFLIELRRKSLDLPFLDPSKAFSLKDYLYKLIREINLYNKNIVSDIKDVTCFLEKDFMPAYEKLSVAFCHGDYHPMNIIWSADDIKCVIDWEFSGYKSEIYDAANLIGCVGVEDPQSLTGDLVKSFIADMKRAKIISNISWRYLVEFIIALRFAWLSEWLRRRDTEMIRLELDYMRLLIENKSSLQKTWP
;
A
#
# COMPACT_ATOMS: atom_id res chain seq x y z
N MET A 1 -54.16 30.43 3.71
CA MET A 1 -53.37 29.15 3.67
C MET A 1 -51.95 29.44 4.12
N ASN A 2 -51.59 28.98 5.31
CA ASN A 2 -50.39 29.40 6.07
C ASN A 2 -49.12 28.87 5.42
N ILE A 3 -48.05 29.69 5.41
CA ILE A 3 -46.72 29.34 4.87
C ILE A 3 -46.14 28.05 5.50
N LYS A 4 -46.56 27.71 6.73
CA LYS A 4 -46.18 26.46 7.44
C LYS A 4 -46.77 25.18 6.81
N ASP A 5 -47.90 25.25 6.14
CA ASP A 5 -48.53 24.07 5.50
C ASP A 5 -47.91 23.73 4.16
N LYS A 6 -47.26 24.67 3.43
CA LYS A 6 -46.50 24.38 2.23
C LYS A 6 -45.15 23.69 2.47
N GLN A 7 -44.58 23.82 3.67
CA GLN A 7 -43.30 23.13 4.02
C GLN A 7 -43.52 21.68 4.48
N LYS A 8 -44.67 21.31 5.05
CA LYS A 8 -44.98 19.94 5.47
C LYS A 8 -45.12 18.95 4.28
N ASN A 9 -45.33 19.44 3.08
CA ASN A 9 -45.56 18.61 1.90
C ASN A 9 -44.30 18.29 1.08
N LYS A 10 -43.11 18.82 1.44
CA LYS A 10 -41.84 18.56 0.74
C LYS A 10 -40.89 17.71 1.58
N ALA A 11 -41.25 16.48 1.88
CA ALA A 11 -40.45 15.58 2.71
C ALA A 11 -39.76 14.45 1.94
N TRP A 12 -40.09 14.25 0.64
CA TRP A 12 -39.62 13.10 -0.12
C TRP A 12 -38.37 13.42 -0.94
N VAL A 13 -37.44 12.43 -0.99
CA VAL A 13 -36.24 12.46 -1.82
C VAL A 13 -36.17 11.20 -2.67
N VAL A 14 -35.60 11.34 -3.86
CA VAL A 14 -35.16 10.21 -4.68
C VAL A 14 -33.69 9.95 -4.38
N TYR A 15 -33.27 8.70 -4.24
CA TYR A 15 -31.91 8.33 -3.91
C TYR A 15 -31.40 7.23 -4.82
N ILE A 16 -30.07 7.16 -4.99
CA ILE A 16 -29.39 6.09 -5.70
C ILE A 16 -28.42 5.41 -4.73
N LEU A 17 -28.53 4.08 -4.63
CA LEU A 17 -27.60 3.21 -3.92
C LEU A 17 -26.73 2.47 -4.91
N ARG A 18 -25.48 2.24 -4.55
CA ARG A 18 -24.59 1.28 -5.20
C ARG A 18 -24.57 -0.01 -4.38
N CYS A 19 -24.88 -1.11 -5.00
CA CYS A 19 -24.85 -2.45 -4.41
C CYS A 19 -23.41 -3.01 -4.42
N SER A 20 -23.18 -4.10 -3.68
CA SER A 20 -21.88 -4.81 -3.63
C SER A 20 -21.39 -5.30 -4.99
N ASP A 21 -22.32 -5.71 -5.86
CA ASP A 21 -22.06 -6.10 -7.26
C ASP A 21 -21.90 -4.91 -8.22
N CYS A 22 -21.70 -3.70 -7.70
CA CYS A 22 -21.61 -2.46 -8.45
C CYS A 22 -22.86 -2.09 -9.25
N SER A 23 -24.00 -2.78 -9.10
CA SER A 23 -25.27 -2.37 -9.68
C SER A 23 -25.86 -1.16 -8.96
N LEU A 24 -26.74 -0.41 -9.63
CA LEU A 24 -27.39 0.77 -9.06
C LEU A 24 -28.84 0.47 -8.74
N TYR A 25 -29.27 0.81 -7.53
CA TYR A 25 -30.64 0.80 -7.11
C TYR A 25 -31.16 2.24 -6.95
N THR A 26 -32.30 2.54 -7.52
CA THR A 26 -32.97 3.85 -7.39
C THR A 26 -34.27 3.66 -6.61
N GLY A 27 -34.49 4.50 -5.61
CA GLY A 27 -35.70 4.50 -4.78
C GLY A 27 -36.08 5.88 -4.32
N MET A 28 -37.23 6.01 -3.69
CA MET A 28 -37.69 7.24 -3.03
C MET A 28 -38.06 6.99 -1.58
N THR A 29 -37.92 8.02 -0.74
CA THR A 29 -38.26 7.94 0.69
C THR A 29 -38.51 9.32 1.26
N ASN A 30 -39.24 9.36 2.37
CA ASN A 30 -39.36 10.58 3.21
C ASN A 30 -38.37 10.61 4.37
N ASN A 31 -37.63 9.51 4.60
CA ASN A 31 -36.56 9.43 5.58
C ASN A 31 -35.40 8.58 5.00
N ILE A 32 -34.36 9.25 4.54
CA ILE A 32 -33.24 8.58 3.87
C ILE A 32 -32.40 7.74 4.83
N GLU A 33 -32.16 8.20 6.04
CA GLU A 33 -31.33 7.50 7.02
C GLU A 33 -31.95 6.16 7.42
N ARG A 34 -33.25 6.20 7.82
CA ARG A 34 -34.00 4.98 8.14
C ARG A 34 -34.09 4.02 6.96
N ARG A 35 -34.29 4.54 5.74
CA ARG A 35 -34.43 3.72 4.51
C ARG A 35 -33.11 3.09 4.11
N PHE A 36 -32.02 3.82 4.21
CA PHE A 36 -30.66 3.32 3.95
C PHE A 36 -30.26 2.22 4.94
N ALA A 37 -30.51 2.43 6.24
CA ALA A 37 -30.29 1.41 7.26
C ALA A 37 -31.11 0.13 6.99
N ALA A 38 -32.38 0.27 6.56
CA ALA A 38 -33.23 -0.88 6.18
C ALA A 38 -32.70 -1.66 4.98
N HIS A 39 -32.09 -0.98 3.99
CA HIS A 39 -31.44 -1.66 2.87
C HIS A 39 -30.25 -2.51 3.33
N ASN A 40 -29.38 -1.98 4.19
CA ASN A 40 -28.24 -2.70 4.73
C ASN A 40 -28.64 -3.82 5.71
N LYS A 41 -29.78 -3.67 6.43
CA LYS A 41 -30.37 -4.77 7.21
C LYS A 41 -31.03 -5.85 6.36
N GLY A 42 -31.26 -5.61 5.05
CA GLY A 42 -31.87 -6.57 4.13
C GLY A 42 -33.39 -6.61 4.15
N VAL A 43 -34.06 -5.64 4.81
CA VAL A 43 -35.52 -5.59 4.96
C VAL A 43 -36.21 -4.54 4.08
N ALA A 44 -35.47 -3.84 3.20
CA ALA A 44 -36.01 -2.73 2.43
C ALA A 44 -36.56 -3.14 1.05
N ALA A 45 -35.76 -3.74 0.18
CA ALA A 45 -36.13 -4.12 -1.17
C ALA A 45 -35.54 -5.47 -1.58
N LYS A 46 -36.31 -6.26 -2.31
CA LYS A 46 -35.88 -7.59 -2.81
C LYS A 46 -34.58 -7.48 -3.63
N TYR A 47 -34.44 -6.45 -4.45
CA TYR A 47 -33.27 -6.23 -5.29
C TYR A 47 -31.96 -6.04 -4.49
N THR A 48 -32.00 -5.28 -3.39
CA THR A 48 -30.82 -4.99 -2.59
C THR A 48 -30.52 -6.05 -1.53
N ARG A 49 -31.47 -6.94 -1.22
CA ARG A 49 -31.35 -7.95 -0.17
C ARG A 49 -30.15 -8.89 -0.38
N SER A 50 -29.95 -9.38 -1.61
CA SER A 50 -28.84 -10.27 -1.98
C SER A 50 -27.58 -9.51 -2.44
N ARG A 51 -27.61 -8.16 -2.45
CA ARG A 51 -26.54 -7.31 -2.99
C ARG A 51 -26.03 -6.32 -1.95
N ARG A 52 -26.00 -6.75 -0.71
CA ARG A 52 -25.46 -5.98 0.42
C ARG A 52 -23.94 -6.16 0.55
N PRO A 53 -23.20 -5.23 1.14
CA PRO A 53 -23.66 -3.92 1.62
C PRO A 53 -23.97 -2.95 0.46
N VAL A 54 -24.91 -2.03 0.71
CA VAL A 54 -25.20 -0.96 -0.23
C VAL A 54 -24.62 0.35 0.26
N LYS A 55 -24.20 1.24 -0.67
CA LYS A 55 -23.67 2.58 -0.38
C LYS A 55 -24.58 3.64 -1.00
N LEU A 56 -24.91 4.69 -0.24
CA LEU A 56 -25.66 5.84 -0.74
C LEU A 56 -24.75 6.71 -1.61
N LEU A 57 -25.09 6.88 -2.90
CA LEU A 57 -24.32 7.68 -3.83
C LEU A 57 -24.80 9.14 -3.88
N THR A 58 -26.11 9.34 -4.03
CA THR A 58 -26.70 10.69 -4.17
C THR A 58 -28.17 10.71 -3.84
N THR A 59 -28.70 11.89 -3.51
CA THR A 59 -30.12 12.14 -3.27
C THR A 59 -30.57 13.38 -4.06
N SER A 60 -31.85 13.44 -4.42
CA SER A 60 -32.46 14.67 -4.94
C SER A 60 -32.69 15.69 -3.84
N GLU A 61 -33.10 16.90 -4.22
CA GLU A 61 -33.76 17.84 -3.30
C GLU A 61 -35.03 17.25 -2.72
N LYS A 62 -35.47 17.83 -1.58
CA LYS A 62 -36.75 17.48 -0.95
C LYS A 62 -37.91 18.01 -1.80
N MET A 63 -38.84 17.15 -2.13
CA MET A 63 -39.98 17.46 -2.99
C MET A 63 -41.26 16.80 -2.50
N GLY A 64 -42.38 17.09 -3.16
CA GLY A 64 -43.64 16.40 -2.93
C GLY A 64 -43.57 14.92 -3.32
N ARG A 65 -44.42 14.08 -2.71
CA ARG A 65 -44.44 12.64 -2.98
C ARG A 65 -44.66 12.31 -4.46
N SER A 66 -45.58 13.02 -5.11
CA SER A 66 -45.92 12.81 -6.54
C SER A 66 -44.74 13.17 -7.44
N ASP A 67 -43.99 14.24 -7.12
CA ASP A 67 -42.81 14.67 -7.87
C ASP A 67 -41.67 13.68 -7.69
N ALA A 68 -41.44 13.20 -6.44
CA ALA A 68 -40.46 12.15 -6.17
C ALA A 68 -40.77 10.87 -6.93
N MET A 69 -42.03 10.46 -7.02
CA MET A 69 -42.43 9.27 -7.77
C MET A 69 -42.17 9.42 -9.28
N ARG A 70 -42.51 10.60 -9.83
CA ARG A 70 -42.24 10.90 -11.26
C ARG A 70 -40.74 10.91 -11.56
N LEU A 71 -39.94 11.52 -10.65
CA LEU A 71 -38.48 11.55 -10.77
C LEU A 71 -37.85 10.16 -10.64
N GLU A 72 -38.30 9.35 -9.69
CA GLU A 72 -37.84 7.97 -9.53
C GLU A 72 -38.06 7.14 -10.81
N ILE A 73 -39.23 7.21 -11.39
CA ILE A 73 -39.55 6.51 -12.64
C ILE A 73 -38.63 7.00 -13.77
N LYS A 74 -38.45 8.32 -13.89
CA LYS A 74 -37.56 8.92 -14.89
C LYS A 74 -36.13 8.45 -14.76
N ILE A 75 -35.58 8.44 -13.53
CA ILE A 75 -34.21 7.98 -13.28
C ILE A 75 -34.05 6.48 -13.51
N LYS A 76 -35.07 5.67 -13.16
CA LYS A 76 -35.05 4.21 -13.42
C LYS A 76 -34.92 3.87 -14.90
N LYS A 77 -35.53 4.62 -15.79
CA LYS A 77 -35.47 4.42 -17.24
C LYS A 77 -34.13 4.79 -17.88
N LEU A 78 -33.28 5.56 -17.20
CA LEU A 78 -31.99 5.98 -17.76
C LEU A 78 -30.96 4.84 -17.75
N PRO A 79 -30.03 4.81 -18.72
CA PRO A 79 -28.85 3.94 -18.66
C PRO A 79 -28.04 4.18 -17.37
N LYS A 80 -27.37 3.13 -16.85
CA LYS A 80 -26.61 3.17 -15.58
C LYS A 80 -25.67 4.39 -15.48
N ALA A 81 -24.92 4.68 -16.55
CA ALA A 81 -23.98 5.80 -16.59
C ALA A 81 -24.62 7.20 -16.45
N LYS A 82 -25.89 7.34 -16.82
CA LYS A 82 -26.61 8.64 -16.81
C LYS A 82 -27.42 8.88 -15.53
N LYS A 83 -27.67 7.85 -14.70
CA LYS A 83 -28.58 7.93 -13.53
C LYS A 83 -28.11 8.95 -12.48
N ILE A 84 -26.83 8.88 -12.09
CA ILE A 84 -26.26 9.72 -11.03
C ILE A 84 -26.29 11.18 -11.45
N ALA A 85 -25.71 11.50 -12.61
CA ALA A 85 -25.66 12.86 -13.13
C ALA A 85 -27.07 13.48 -13.34
N ALA A 86 -28.07 12.67 -13.75
CA ALA A 86 -29.43 13.13 -13.91
C ALA A 86 -30.09 13.47 -12.58
N LEU A 87 -29.79 12.72 -11.49
CA LEU A 87 -30.32 13.01 -10.15
C LEU A 87 -29.64 14.22 -9.53
N GLU A 88 -28.31 14.38 -9.71
CA GLU A 88 -27.54 15.52 -9.19
C GLU A 88 -27.93 16.86 -9.82
N LYS A 89 -28.36 16.87 -11.08
CA LYS A 89 -28.91 18.06 -11.73
C LYS A 89 -30.16 18.60 -11.03
N THR A 90 -30.87 17.76 -10.30
CA THR A 90 -32.06 18.17 -9.53
C THR A 90 -31.70 18.72 -8.14
N ALA A 91 -30.47 18.48 -7.65
CA ALA A 91 -29.98 18.94 -6.35
C ALA A 91 -29.32 20.36 -6.36
N GLY A 92 -29.37 21.07 -7.46
CA GLY A 92 -28.43 22.16 -7.80
C GLY A 92 -28.81 23.58 -7.39
N ARG A 93 -29.91 23.88 -6.67
CA ARG A 93 -30.31 25.28 -6.38
C ARG A 93 -30.06 25.76 -4.93
N ASP A 94 -30.02 24.90 -3.94
CA ASP A 94 -29.94 25.32 -2.52
C ASP A 94 -28.53 25.27 -1.91
N ARG A 95 -27.57 24.60 -2.52
CA ARG A 95 -26.17 24.57 -2.02
C ARG A 95 -25.49 25.94 -2.04
N ARG A 96 -25.90 26.88 -2.89
CA ARG A 96 -25.33 28.22 -2.93
C ARG A 96 -25.71 29.10 -1.72
N ARG A 97 -26.83 28.80 -1.02
CA ARG A 97 -27.25 29.57 0.16
C ARG A 97 -26.65 29.05 1.46
N MET A 98 -26.25 27.76 1.55
CA MET A 98 -25.63 27.19 2.76
C MET A 98 -24.12 27.42 2.83
N SER A 99 -23.39 27.47 1.70
CA SER A 99 -21.94 27.69 1.71
C SER A 99 -21.53 29.12 2.11
N ALA A 100 -22.41 30.08 1.93
CA ALA A 100 -22.19 31.48 2.35
C ALA A 100 -22.25 31.69 3.88
N ARG A 101 -22.75 30.71 4.65
CA ARG A 101 -22.86 30.83 6.12
C ARG A 101 -21.73 30.13 6.89
N ILE A 102 -20.87 29.35 6.26
CA ILE A 102 -19.84 28.51 6.94
C ILE A 102 -18.42 28.83 6.50
N GLY A 103 -18.18 29.90 5.72
CA GLY A 103 -16.81 30.33 5.38
C GLY A 103 -15.93 29.31 4.62
N LEU A 104 -16.52 28.29 3.99
CA LEU A 104 -15.81 27.31 3.18
C LEU A 104 -15.73 27.79 1.72
N PRO A 105 -14.58 27.62 1.03
CA PRO A 105 -14.47 27.99 -0.38
C PRO A 105 -15.45 27.17 -1.22
N PRO A 106 -15.99 27.75 -2.31
CA PRO A 106 -16.98 27.10 -3.16
C PRO A 106 -16.40 25.81 -3.76
N PRO A 107 -17.20 24.72 -3.83
CA PRO A 107 -16.74 23.47 -4.43
C PRO A 107 -16.46 23.70 -5.91
N ILE A 108 -15.27 23.35 -6.35
CA ILE A 108 -14.82 23.39 -7.74
C ILE A 108 -15.72 22.45 -8.56
N ARG A 109 -16.35 22.96 -9.60
CA ARG A 109 -17.17 22.15 -10.53
C ARG A 109 -16.28 21.09 -11.18
N SER A 110 -16.46 19.81 -10.85
CA SER A 110 -15.85 18.71 -11.59
C SER A 110 -16.68 18.43 -12.85
N ARG A 111 -16.05 18.45 -14.03
CA ARG A 111 -16.60 17.75 -15.21
C ARG A 111 -16.71 16.27 -14.84
N ALA A 112 -17.86 15.65 -15.12
CA ALA A 112 -18.12 14.28 -14.75
C ALA A 112 -17.00 13.35 -15.24
N GLY A 113 -16.32 12.67 -14.32
CA GLY A 113 -15.25 11.71 -14.61
C GLY A 113 -13.83 12.28 -14.68
N LEU A 114 -13.65 13.59 -14.49
CA LEU A 114 -12.35 14.24 -14.48
C LEU A 114 -11.96 14.64 -13.05
N HIS A 115 -10.78 14.24 -12.61
CA HIS A 115 -10.22 14.61 -11.31
C HIS A 115 -9.19 15.73 -11.50
N LYS A 116 -9.44 16.88 -10.88
CA LYS A 116 -8.55 18.04 -10.94
C LYS A 116 -7.42 17.89 -9.91
N VAL A 117 -6.19 17.93 -10.40
CA VAL A 117 -4.99 17.93 -9.57
C VAL A 117 -4.23 19.23 -9.81
N ARG A 118 -3.82 19.90 -8.73
CA ARG A 118 -3.02 21.14 -8.83
C ARG A 118 -1.54 20.78 -8.98
N LEU A 119 -1.04 20.90 -10.20
CA LEU A 119 0.35 20.62 -10.55
C LEU A 119 0.74 21.57 -11.68
N ALA A 120 1.90 22.22 -11.61
CA ALA A 120 2.34 23.15 -12.65
C ALA A 120 2.82 22.39 -13.92
N MET A 121 2.62 22.96 -15.12
CA MET A 121 2.98 22.36 -16.42
C MET A 121 4.47 22.16 -16.63
N THR A 122 4.81 21.03 -17.28
CA THR A 122 6.04 20.84 -18.08
C THR A 122 5.62 20.25 -19.42
N GLU A 123 6.26 20.62 -20.50
CA GLU A 123 5.82 20.30 -21.88
C GLU A 123 5.92 18.83 -22.29
N GLU A 124 6.49 17.95 -21.44
CA GLU A 124 6.82 16.56 -21.78
C GLU A 124 6.01 15.50 -21.01
N VAL A 125 4.94 15.89 -20.29
CA VAL A 125 4.10 14.90 -19.60
C VAL A 125 3.24 14.15 -20.61
N PRO A 126 3.29 12.81 -20.68
CA PRO A 126 2.50 12.04 -21.64
C PRO A 126 1.01 12.28 -21.42
N LYS A 127 0.28 12.53 -22.52
CA LYS A 127 -1.18 12.76 -22.47
C LYS A 127 -1.97 11.53 -22.00
N ASN A 128 -1.38 10.34 -22.11
CA ASN A 128 -1.99 9.08 -21.70
C ASN A 128 -1.00 8.27 -20.86
N LEU A 129 -1.51 7.67 -19.77
CA LEU A 129 -0.76 6.80 -18.86
C LEU A 129 -1.53 5.51 -18.62
N ILE A 130 -0.83 4.38 -18.53
CA ILE A 130 -1.42 3.12 -18.06
C ILE A 130 -1.13 3.01 -16.57
N CYS A 131 -2.18 2.98 -15.74
CA CYS A 131 -2.04 2.84 -14.29
C CYS A 131 -1.50 1.44 -13.95
N GLN A 132 -0.42 1.40 -13.17
CA GLN A 132 0.24 0.16 -12.72
C GLN A 132 -0.01 -0.16 -11.25
N GLU A 133 -0.96 0.51 -10.59
CA GLU A 133 -1.21 0.37 -9.15
C GLU A 133 -2.11 -0.82 -8.77
N CYS A 134 -2.79 -1.43 -9.76
CA CYS A 134 -3.64 -2.59 -9.52
C CYS A 134 -3.89 -3.37 -10.84
N PRO A 135 -4.46 -4.59 -10.79
CA PRO A 135 -4.73 -5.42 -11.96
C PRO A 135 -5.61 -4.77 -13.03
N ASN A 136 -6.39 -3.75 -12.68
CA ASN A 136 -7.32 -3.11 -13.64
C ASN A 136 -6.63 -2.36 -14.79
N GLY A 137 -5.36 -2.01 -14.67
CA GLY A 137 -4.58 -1.41 -15.75
C GLY A 137 -5.28 -0.23 -16.43
N CYS A 138 -5.85 0.71 -15.66
CA CYS A 138 -6.64 1.81 -16.21
C CYS A 138 -5.83 2.65 -17.20
N ASN A 139 -6.38 2.92 -18.38
CA ASN A 139 -5.87 3.95 -19.28
C ASN A 139 -6.29 5.32 -18.72
N LEU A 140 -5.32 6.10 -18.27
CA LEU A 140 -5.53 7.42 -17.70
C LEU A 140 -5.24 8.46 -18.77
N THR A 141 -6.18 9.36 -19.02
CA THR A 141 -6.01 10.52 -19.92
C THR A 141 -5.76 11.76 -19.06
N LEU A 142 -4.75 12.53 -19.44
CA LEU A 142 -4.35 13.76 -18.75
C LEU A 142 -4.72 14.96 -19.62
N GLU A 143 -5.57 15.85 -19.10
CA GLU A 143 -6.01 17.07 -19.78
C GLU A 143 -5.62 18.29 -18.95
N TRP A 144 -4.83 19.20 -19.52
CA TRP A 144 -4.40 20.42 -18.88
C TRP A 144 -5.43 21.53 -19.04
N GLU A 145 -5.85 22.12 -17.93
CA GLU A 145 -6.69 23.33 -17.94
C GLU A 145 -5.83 24.60 -18.01
N ASN A 146 -4.69 24.59 -17.32
CA ASN A 146 -3.70 25.68 -17.30
C ASN A 146 -2.38 25.15 -16.69
N ALA A 147 -1.38 26.04 -16.52
CA ALA A 147 -0.04 25.69 -16.01
C ALA A 147 -0.02 25.00 -14.64
N GLU A 148 -1.10 25.08 -13.85
CA GLU A 148 -1.14 24.52 -12.49
C GLU A 148 -2.17 23.41 -12.31
N ASN A 149 -3.10 23.24 -13.23
CA ASN A 149 -4.24 22.34 -13.06
C ASN A 149 -4.32 21.33 -14.19
N ILE A 150 -4.41 20.06 -13.81
CA ILE A 150 -4.59 18.94 -14.72
C ILE A 150 -5.84 18.16 -14.33
N PHE A 151 -6.58 17.69 -15.32
CA PHE A 151 -7.66 16.73 -15.16
C PHE A 151 -7.17 15.33 -15.51
N ILE A 152 -7.52 14.36 -14.68
CA ILE A 152 -7.19 12.94 -14.85
C ILE A 152 -8.50 12.21 -15.08
N ALA A 153 -8.63 11.53 -16.21
CA ALA A 153 -9.77 10.70 -16.57
C ALA A 153 -9.36 9.25 -16.77
N GLY A 154 -10.35 8.34 -16.88
CA GLY A 154 -10.12 6.92 -17.15
C GLY A 154 -9.76 6.07 -15.94
N ASN A 155 -9.56 6.65 -14.76
CA ASN A 155 -9.30 5.91 -13.54
C ASN A 155 -10.56 5.17 -13.07
N LYS A 156 -10.42 3.88 -12.75
CA LYS A 156 -11.50 3.06 -12.17
C LYS A 156 -11.52 3.11 -10.64
N CYS A 157 -10.46 3.63 -10.02
CA CYS A 157 -10.33 3.83 -8.58
C CYS A 157 -9.39 5.01 -8.28
N ALA A 158 -9.40 5.49 -7.05
CA ALA A 158 -8.57 6.61 -6.60
C ALA A 158 -7.06 6.36 -6.75
N ARG A 159 -6.59 5.09 -6.73
CA ARG A 159 -5.19 4.73 -6.96
C ARG A 159 -4.68 5.22 -8.33
N GLY A 160 -5.54 5.22 -9.37
CA GLY A 160 -5.18 5.74 -10.69
C GLY A 160 -4.85 7.23 -10.66
N ILE A 161 -5.60 8.03 -9.88
CA ILE A 161 -5.33 9.46 -9.70
C ILE A 161 -4.00 9.69 -8.97
N VAL A 162 -3.79 8.94 -7.88
CA VAL A 162 -2.54 9.00 -7.09
C VAL A 162 -1.34 8.60 -7.95
N TYR A 163 -1.51 7.55 -8.77
CA TYR A 163 -0.48 7.10 -9.72
C TYR A 163 -0.13 8.19 -10.72
N ALA A 164 -1.11 8.78 -11.40
CA ALA A 164 -0.89 9.84 -12.37
C ALA A 164 -0.22 11.06 -11.72
N ALA A 165 -0.72 11.50 -10.55
CA ALA A 165 -0.12 12.61 -9.80
C ALA A 165 1.33 12.32 -9.39
N ARG A 166 1.66 11.05 -9.04
CA ARG A 166 3.01 10.63 -8.72
C ARG A 166 3.94 10.65 -9.93
N ILE A 167 3.47 10.15 -11.08
CA ILE A 167 4.24 10.18 -12.35
C ILE A 167 4.53 11.61 -12.75
N ILE A 168 3.50 12.48 -12.79
CA ILE A 168 3.65 13.90 -13.12
C ILE A 168 4.66 14.60 -12.17
N ARG A 169 4.61 14.30 -10.86
CA ARG A 169 5.59 14.83 -9.88
C ARG A 169 7.00 14.27 -10.08
N LYS A 170 7.14 13.01 -10.53
CA LYS A 170 8.44 12.40 -10.84
C LYS A 170 9.08 13.06 -12.07
N GLU A 171 8.30 13.24 -13.13
CA GLU A 171 8.79 13.90 -14.34
C GLU A 171 9.16 15.35 -14.05
N LYS A 172 8.36 16.07 -13.26
CA LYS A 172 8.75 17.39 -12.73
C LYS A 172 10.05 17.38 -11.95
N LYS A 173 10.24 16.41 -11.03
CA LYS A 173 11.51 16.29 -10.31
C LYS A 173 12.66 15.98 -11.27
N ALA A 174 12.45 15.14 -12.26
CA ALA A 174 13.45 14.85 -13.27
C ALA A 174 13.83 16.11 -14.09
N HIS A 175 12.85 16.96 -14.46
CA HIS A 175 13.10 18.20 -15.18
C HIS A 175 13.67 19.34 -14.32
N ILE A 176 13.25 19.45 -13.06
CA ILE A 176 13.88 20.39 -12.11
C ILE A 176 15.33 19.96 -11.86
N HIS A 177 15.59 18.64 -11.76
CA HIS A 177 16.92 18.10 -11.63
C HIS A 177 17.77 18.25 -12.91
N ALA A 178 17.17 18.31 -14.08
CA ALA A 178 17.90 18.56 -15.33
C ALA A 178 18.29 20.04 -15.54
N ARG A 179 17.66 20.98 -14.82
CA ARG A 179 17.95 22.43 -14.98
C ARG A 179 18.90 23.05 -13.96
N GLU A 180 19.06 22.49 -12.75
CA GLU A 180 19.98 23.00 -11.72
C GLU A 180 20.27 21.93 -10.66
N GLU A 181 21.14 20.97 -10.95
CA GLU A 181 21.89 20.32 -9.88
C GLU A 181 23.36 20.32 -10.27
N THR A 182 24.13 21.21 -9.67
CA THR A 182 25.48 20.84 -9.27
C THR A 182 25.34 19.52 -8.53
N PRO A 183 25.90 18.41 -9.02
CA PRO A 183 25.74 17.11 -8.37
C PRO A 183 26.18 17.27 -6.92
N LEU A 184 25.37 16.76 -5.98
CA LEU A 184 25.62 16.86 -4.51
C LEU A 184 27.06 16.49 -4.16
N PHE A 185 27.67 15.65 -5.02
CA PHE A 185 29.07 15.27 -5.01
C PHE A 185 29.62 15.26 -6.43
N SER A 186 30.81 15.87 -6.65
CA SER A 186 31.51 15.78 -7.94
C SER A 186 31.98 14.35 -8.20
N LYS A 187 32.21 14.02 -9.48
CA LYS A 187 32.70 12.70 -9.89
C LYS A 187 34.02 12.36 -9.20
N GLU A 188 34.89 13.35 -9.01
CA GLU A 188 36.18 13.22 -8.35
C GLU A 188 35.99 12.86 -6.86
N THR A 189 35.02 13.50 -6.17
CA THR A 189 34.70 13.16 -4.77
C THR A 189 34.18 11.73 -4.67
N LEU A 190 33.29 11.31 -5.59
CA LEU A 190 32.75 9.95 -5.60
C LEU A 190 33.83 8.91 -5.95
N GLN A 191 34.81 9.25 -6.82
CA GLN A 191 35.97 8.41 -7.07
C GLN A 191 36.78 8.18 -5.81
N VAL A 192 37.15 9.24 -5.08
CA VAL A 192 37.91 9.10 -3.81
C VAL A 192 37.18 8.24 -2.78
N VAL A 193 35.85 8.34 -2.73
CA VAL A 193 35.05 7.47 -1.86
C VAL A 193 35.08 6.02 -2.36
N ALA A 194 34.95 5.80 -3.68
CA ALA A 194 34.95 4.46 -4.30
C ALA A 194 36.31 3.75 -4.18
N ASP A 195 37.40 4.51 -4.16
CA ASP A 195 38.75 3.98 -3.98
C ASP A 195 38.93 3.23 -2.66
N CYS A 196 38.14 3.57 -1.62
CA CYS A 196 38.14 2.82 -0.35
C CYS A 196 37.71 1.34 -0.53
N TRP A 197 37.06 1.01 -1.62
CA TRP A 197 36.69 -0.36 -2.02
C TRP A 197 37.47 -0.84 -3.26
N HIS A 198 38.54 -0.15 -3.65
CA HIS A 198 39.33 -0.44 -4.85
C HIS A 198 38.50 -0.46 -6.14
N VAL A 199 37.44 0.39 -6.20
CA VAL A 199 36.56 0.52 -7.36
C VAL A 199 36.90 1.76 -8.15
N ARG A 200 37.50 1.57 -9.35
CA ARG A 200 37.76 2.65 -10.30
C ARG A 200 36.51 2.99 -11.09
N LEU A 201 36.05 4.23 -10.93
CA LEU A 201 34.79 4.73 -11.51
C LEU A 201 35.00 5.12 -12.97
N LYS A 202 34.30 4.41 -13.86
CA LYS A 202 34.18 4.77 -15.29
C LYS A 202 33.07 5.78 -15.51
N LYS A 203 31.86 5.48 -15.02
CA LYS A 203 30.64 6.25 -15.30
C LYS A 203 29.67 6.24 -14.13
N LEU A 204 28.98 7.37 -13.92
CA LEU A 204 27.80 7.44 -13.06
C LEU A 204 26.56 7.08 -13.89
N ARG A 205 25.76 6.15 -13.41
CA ARG A 205 24.58 5.62 -14.10
C ARG A 205 23.31 6.28 -13.55
N HIS A 206 23.10 7.54 -13.93
CA HIS A 206 21.88 8.29 -13.57
C HIS A 206 20.63 7.77 -14.27
N ASP A 207 20.81 7.00 -15.37
CA ASP A 207 19.76 6.30 -16.07
C ASP A 207 19.16 5.13 -15.28
N ILE A 208 19.87 4.62 -14.28
CA ILE A 208 19.37 3.59 -13.36
C ILE A 208 18.77 4.25 -12.14
N SER A 209 17.42 4.28 -12.09
CA SER A 209 16.71 4.82 -10.91
C SER A 209 16.80 3.84 -9.75
N ILE A 210 17.43 4.28 -8.64
CA ILE A 210 17.45 3.55 -7.39
C ILE A 210 16.48 4.23 -6.44
N GLN A 211 15.37 3.56 -6.14
CA GLN A 211 14.42 4.06 -5.15
C GLN A 211 14.99 3.82 -3.75
N GLY A 212 15.00 4.86 -2.92
CA GLY A 212 15.35 4.79 -1.50
C GLY A 212 14.44 5.72 -0.70
N SER A 213 14.20 5.40 0.56
CA SER A 213 13.54 6.32 1.47
C SER A 213 14.50 7.46 1.84
N PRO A 214 14.12 8.73 1.67
CA PRO A 214 14.94 9.87 2.10
C PRO A 214 15.30 9.85 3.60
N GLU A 215 14.52 9.13 4.39
CA GLU A 215 14.73 8.98 5.83
C GLU A 215 15.88 8.01 6.15
N ARG A 216 16.22 7.12 5.20
CA ARG A 216 17.18 6.01 5.38
C ARG A 216 18.50 6.20 4.64
N SER A 217 18.51 7.05 3.62
CA SER A 217 19.68 7.34 2.79
C SER A 217 19.78 8.83 2.52
N VAL A 218 20.97 9.40 2.70
CA VAL A 218 21.23 10.81 2.38
C VAL A 218 21.46 10.99 0.87
N PHE A 219 22.17 10.04 0.28
CA PHE A 219 22.51 10.04 -1.15
C PHE A 219 22.69 8.61 -1.65
N ARG A 220 22.28 8.34 -2.87
CA ARG A 220 22.46 7.07 -3.59
C ARG A 220 22.77 7.31 -5.04
N VAL A 221 23.72 6.54 -5.59
CA VAL A 221 24.02 6.55 -7.02
C VAL A 221 24.49 5.16 -7.47
N VAL A 222 24.19 4.79 -8.70
CA VAL A 222 24.81 3.61 -9.33
C VAL A 222 26.12 4.02 -10.00
N LEU A 223 27.19 3.31 -9.65
CA LEU A 223 28.51 3.43 -10.26
C LEU A 223 28.73 2.28 -11.25
N GLU A 224 29.31 2.58 -12.40
CA GLU A 224 29.89 1.60 -13.32
C GLU A 224 31.41 1.70 -13.25
N ASN A 225 32.09 0.59 -12.96
CA ASN A 225 33.55 0.55 -12.93
C ASN A 225 34.15 0.29 -14.34
N GLU A 226 35.46 0.35 -14.45
CA GLU A 226 36.20 0.12 -15.72
C GLU A 226 35.87 -1.24 -16.34
N ASN A 227 35.59 -2.25 -15.55
CA ASN A 227 35.22 -3.61 -15.99
C ASN A 227 33.72 -3.78 -16.28
N GLY A 228 32.93 -2.69 -16.33
CA GLY A 228 31.49 -2.72 -16.59
C GLY A 228 30.64 -3.26 -15.44
N LYS A 229 31.22 -3.55 -14.26
CA LYS A 229 30.46 -3.96 -13.07
C LYS A 229 29.77 -2.75 -12.45
N LEU A 230 28.54 -2.98 -11.97
CA LEU A 230 27.71 -1.95 -11.35
C LEU A 230 27.68 -2.09 -9.84
N PHE A 231 27.70 -0.95 -9.15
CA PHE A 231 27.64 -0.87 -7.68
C PHE A 231 26.71 0.25 -7.27
N VAL A 232 26.05 0.09 -6.13
CA VAL A 232 25.31 1.15 -5.44
C VAL A 232 26.21 1.76 -4.40
N LEU A 233 26.57 3.03 -4.57
CA LEU A 233 27.22 3.83 -3.54
C LEU A 233 26.16 4.61 -2.77
N GLU A 234 26.14 4.42 -1.44
CA GLU A 234 25.15 5.03 -0.55
C GLU A 234 25.83 5.82 0.57
N GLN A 235 25.36 7.04 0.79
CA GLN A 235 25.69 7.80 1.97
C GLN A 235 24.68 7.54 3.08
N VAL A 236 25.16 6.99 4.20
CA VAL A 236 24.35 6.53 5.33
C VAL A 236 24.20 7.66 6.36
N PRO A 237 22.98 7.97 6.85
CA PRO A 237 22.81 8.92 7.94
C PRO A 237 23.42 8.39 9.25
N PRO A 238 24.04 9.27 10.08
CA PRO A 238 24.69 8.85 11.32
C PRO A 238 23.82 8.01 12.24
N LYS A 239 22.53 8.32 12.32
CA LYS A 239 21.54 7.58 13.14
C LYS A 239 21.34 6.12 12.71
N SER A 240 21.71 5.76 11.47
CA SER A 240 21.51 4.42 10.91
C SER A 240 22.79 3.56 10.92
N LEU A 241 23.90 4.07 11.40
CA LEU A 241 25.20 3.38 11.32
C LEU A 241 25.21 2.01 11.97
N ASP A 242 24.72 1.90 13.19
CA ASP A 242 24.72 0.63 13.92
C ASP A 242 23.80 -0.40 13.26
N LEU A 243 22.65 0.06 12.73
CA LEU A 243 21.77 -0.79 11.96
C LEU A 243 22.45 -1.30 10.69
N LYS A 244 23.10 -0.41 9.91
CA LYS A 244 23.80 -0.80 8.67
C LYS A 244 24.96 -1.77 8.92
N ARG A 245 25.72 -1.57 10.01
CA ARG A 245 26.77 -2.52 10.43
C ARG A 245 26.21 -3.89 10.80
N LYS A 246 25.09 -3.93 11.55
CA LYS A 246 24.41 -5.18 11.89
C LYS A 246 23.91 -5.91 10.63
N ILE A 247 23.28 -5.18 9.68
CA ILE A 247 22.83 -5.76 8.41
C ILE A 247 24.01 -6.35 7.65
N ALA A 248 25.11 -5.58 7.50
CA ALA A 248 26.30 -6.04 6.80
C ALA A 248 26.85 -7.34 7.42
N GLY A 249 27.07 -7.35 8.74
CA GLY A 249 27.54 -8.54 9.44
C GLY A 249 26.58 -9.74 9.32
N THR A 250 25.27 -9.48 9.35
CA THR A 250 24.26 -10.53 9.13
C THR A 250 24.34 -11.13 7.73
N LEU A 251 24.44 -10.29 6.70
CA LEU A 251 24.53 -10.74 5.31
C LEU A 251 25.84 -11.49 5.04
N ASP A 252 26.96 -11.05 5.63
CA ASP A 252 28.23 -11.78 5.54
C ASP A 252 28.17 -13.14 6.19
N PHE A 253 27.60 -13.22 7.40
CA PHE A 253 27.41 -14.50 8.09
C PHE A 253 26.54 -15.45 7.26
N LEU A 254 25.39 -14.98 6.75
CA LEU A 254 24.48 -15.79 5.95
C LEU A 254 25.12 -16.22 4.63
N SER A 255 25.91 -15.35 4.01
CA SER A 255 26.69 -15.67 2.81
C SER A 255 27.75 -16.73 3.10
N GLY A 256 28.46 -16.62 4.24
CA GLY A 256 29.40 -17.63 4.73
C GLY A 256 28.75 -18.98 5.01
N LYS A 257 27.45 -19.01 5.33
CA LYS A 257 26.63 -20.23 5.42
C LYS A 257 26.05 -20.67 4.07
N ASN A 258 26.50 -20.08 2.96
CA ASN A 258 26.02 -20.35 1.59
C ASN A 258 24.51 -20.09 1.40
N LEU A 259 23.94 -19.07 2.05
CA LEU A 259 22.60 -18.63 1.71
C LEU A 259 22.66 -17.96 0.34
N ALA A 260 21.99 -18.57 -0.63
CA ALA A 260 21.84 -17.99 -1.97
C ALA A 260 20.84 -16.82 -2.00
N ARG A 261 20.84 -16.06 -3.06
CA ARG A 261 19.83 -14.98 -3.33
C ARG A 261 19.87 -13.83 -2.34
N ILE A 262 21.05 -13.57 -1.75
CA ILE A 262 21.34 -12.37 -0.96
C ILE A 262 22.57 -11.67 -1.56
N GLN A 263 22.71 -10.37 -1.27
CA GLN A 263 23.85 -9.59 -1.72
C GLN A 263 24.55 -8.94 -0.52
N PRO A 264 25.67 -9.50 -0.04
CA PRO A 264 26.50 -8.87 0.99
C PRO A 264 27.02 -7.51 0.55
N TYR A 265 27.24 -6.63 1.51
CA TYR A 265 27.86 -5.34 1.26
C TYR A 265 29.38 -5.53 1.02
N LEU A 266 29.96 -4.70 0.19
CA LEU A 266 31.41 -4.76 0.00
C LEU A 266 32.16 -4.33 1.27
N ALA A 267 33.15 -5.12 1.65
CA ALA A 267 34.09 -4.73 2.67
C ALA A 267 35.17 -3.83 2.04
N ALA A 268 35.42 -2.69 2.66
CA ALA A 268 36.56 -1.85 2.42
C ALA A 268 37.79 -2.39 3.19
N ASP A 269 38.88 -1.66 3.18
CA ASP A 269 40.06 -2.02 3.93
C ASP A 269 39.76 -2.34 5.41
N LYS A 270 40.48 -3.32 5.97
CA LYS A 270 40.30 -3.83 7.32
C LYS A 270 38.90 -4.41 7.60
N GLY A 271 38.21 -4.89 6.54
CA GLY A 271 36.90 -5.54 6.67
C GLY A 271 35.74 -4.63 7.07
N LYS A 272 35.86 -3.32 6.88
CA LYS A 272 34.79 -2.37 7.22
C LYS A 272 33.77 -2.22 6.09
N HIS A 273 32.49 -2.48 6.33
CA HIS A 273 31.43 -2.26 5.35
C HIS A 273 30.96 -0.81 5.26
N VAL A 274 31.11 -0.05 6.34
CA VAL A 274 30.80 1.38 6.37
C VAL A 274 32.05 2.15 6.70
N ILE A 275 32.45 3.05 5.82
CA ILE A 275 33.62 3.91 5.98
C ILE A 275 33.19 5.34 6.31
N LYS A 276 34.07 6.09 6.96
CA LYS A 276 33.91 7.53 7.15
C LYS A 276 34.80 8.26 6.15
N TYR A 277 34.20 9.13 5.34
CA TYR A 277 34.94 10.05 4.49
C TYR A 277 34.39 11.47 4.68
N LYS A 278 35.27 12.40 5.06
CA LYS A 278 34.89 13.77 5.50
C LYS A 278 33.77 13.69 6.56
N ASN A 279 32.66 14.37 6.33
CA ASN A 279 31.50 14.41 7.24
C ASN A 279 30.44 13.36 6.92
N GLY A 280 30.72 12.41 6.02
CA GLY A 280 29.77 11.38 5.59
C GLY A 280 30.22 9.98 5.94
N PHE A 281 29.22 9.09 6.10
CA PHE A 281 29.44 7.65 6.23
C PHE A 281 28.94 6.99 4.96
N TRP A 282 29.70 6.06 4.42
CA TRP A 282 29.48 5.50 3.10
C TRP A 282 29.52 3.98 3.13
N GLN A 283 28.70 3.36 2.32
CA GLN A 283 28.73 1.92 2.03
C GLN A 283 28.59 1.66 0.55
N MET A 284 29.08 0.52 0.10
CA MET A 284 29.02 0.08 -1.28
C MET A 284 28.40 -1.31 -1.36
N ILE A 285 27.50 -1.49 -2.31
CA ILE A 285 26.77 -2.75 -2.51
C ILE A 285 26.86 -3.10 -3.97
N PRO A 286 27.22 -4.33 -4.38
CA PRO A 286 27.10 -4.76 -5.77
C PRO A 286 25.65 -4.58 -6.26
N PHE A 287 25.50 -3.97 -7.44
CA PHE A 287 24.17 -3.78 -8.03
C PHE A 287 23.72 -5.08 -8.69
N VAL A 288 22.52 -5.53 -8.37
CA VAL A 288 21.91 -6.72 -8.94
C VAL A 288 20.86 -6.30 -9.97
N PRO A 289 21.08 -6.54 -11.28
CA PRO A 289 20.06 -6.25 -12.29
C PRO A 289 18.96 -7.31 -12.24
N GLY A 290 17.70 -6.88 -12.38
CA GLY A 290 16.54 -7.76 -12.37
C GLY A 290 15.51 -7.42 -13.42
N VAL A 291 14.47 -8.27 -13.51
CA VAL A 291 13.28 -8.04 -14.34
C VAL A 291 12.25 -7.28 -13.52
N LEU A 292 11.56 -6.36 -14.16
CA LEU A 292 10.46 -5.64 -13.52
C LEU A 292 9.32 -6.63 -13.19
N LEU A 293 8.85 -6.57 -11.95
CA LEU A 293 7.70 -7.34 -11.51
C LEU A 293 6.42 -6.77 -12.13
N ASP A 294 5.69 -7.58 -12.90
CA ASP A 294 4.34 -7.21 -13.34
C ASP A 294 3.36 -7.32 -12.16
N ARG A 295 3.10 -6.19 -11.51
CA ARG A 295 2.24 -6.12 -10.33
C ARG A 295 0.80 -6.57 -10.58
N ARG A 296 0.38 -6.68 -11.84
CA ARG A 296 -0.96 -7.15 -12.20
C ARG A 296 -1.07 -8.65 -12.32
N LYS A 297 0.08 -9.34 -12.54
CA LYS A 297 0.12 -10.77 -12.86
C LYS A 297 0.82 -11.61 -11.82
N TYR A 298 1.84 -11.09 -11.16
CA TYR A 298 2.71 -11.91 -10.31
C TYR A 298 1.96 -12.73 -9.25
N MET A 299 0.89 -12.17 -8.70
CA MET A 299 0.09 -12.81 -7.65
C MET A 299 -0.67 -14.05 -8.11
N TYR A 300 -0.79 -14.26 -9.43
CA TYR A 300 -1.41 -15.43 -10.04
C TYR A 300 -0.39 -16.44 -10.59
N GLU A 301 0.90 -16.12 -10.53
CA GLU A 301 1.97 -16.96 -11.06
C GLU A 301 2.37 -18.01 -10.00
N LYS A 302 1.84 -19.23 -10.15
CA LYS A 302 2.03 -20.36 -9.21
C LYS A 302 3.49 -20.63 -8.87
N TRP A 303 4.40 -20.54 -9.86
CA TRP A 303 5.83 -20.84 -9.69
C TRP A 303 6.51 -19.97 -8.63
N ARG A 304 6.01 -18.78 -8.38
CA ARG A 304 6.57 -17.88 -7.36
C ARG A 304 6.37 -18.39 -5.94
N GLY A 305 5.29 -19.11 -5.69
CA GLY A 305 5.02 -19.63 -4.35
C GLY A 305 6.14 -20.51 -3.81
N PRO A 306 6.52 -21.61 -4.51
CA PRO A 306 7.64 -22.47 -4.11
C PRO A 306 8.98 -21.74 -4.01
N VAL A 307 9.28 -20.84 -4.94
CA VAL A 307 10.53 -20.07 -4.94
C VAL A 307 10.63 -19.15 -3.71
N LEU A 308 9.53 -18.48 -3.37
CA LEU A 308 9.43 -17.64 -2.17
C LEU A 308 9.54 -18.47 -0.89
N ALA A 309 8.87 -19.62 -0.83
CA ALA A 309 8.94 -20.53 0.31
C ALA A 309 10.36 -21.05 0.51
N ASN A 310 11.02 -21.50 -0.56
CA ASN A 310 12.37 -22.06 -0.50
C ASN A 310 13.39 -21.07 0.08
N PHE A 311 13.31 -19.79 -0.31
CA PHE A 311 14.19 -18.78 0.27
C PHE A 311 13.99 -18.64 1.79
N LEU A 312 12.76 -18.58 2.28
CA LEU A 312 12.49 -18.48 3.74
C LEU A 312 12.89 -19.75 4.49
N ILE A 313 12.72 -20.94 3.88
CA ILE A 313 13.16 -22.20 4.45
C ILE A 313 14.68 -22.21 4.61
N GLU A 314 15.42 -21.80 3.59
CA GLU A 314 16.87 -21.69 3.63
C GLU A 314 17.34 -20.64 4.64
N LEU A 315 16.71 -19.46 4.63
CA LEU A 315 17.00 -18.39 5.60
C LEU A 315 16.85 -18.91 7.03
N ARG A 316 15.76 -19.62 7.34
CA ARG A 316 15.50 -20.20 8.65
C ARG A 316 16.60 -21.16 9.07
N ARG A 317 16.98 -22.08 8.19
CA ARG A 317 17.98 -23.12 8.47
C ARG A 317 19.39 -22.54 8.68
N LYS A 318 19.73 -21.50 7.92
CA LYS A 318 21.07 -20.89 7.91
C LYS A 318 21.26 -19.78 8.92
N SER A 319 20.18 -19.32 9.57
CA SER A 319 20.21 -18.26 10.58
C SER A 319 20.12 -18.74 12.03
N LEU A 320 20.28 -20.04 12.29
CA LEU A 320 20.10 -20.59 13.64
C LEU A 320 21.11 -20.00 14.66
N ASP A 321 22.35 -19.75 14.26
CA ASP A 321 23.46 -19.37 15.13
C ASP A 321 24.01 -17.98 14.80
N LEU A 322 23.15 -16.98 14.61
CA LEU A 322 23.56 -15.60 14.30
C LEU A 322 24.29 -14.97 15.51
N PRO A 323 25.60 -14.67 15.40
CA PRO A 323 26.41 -14.29 16.56
C PRO A 323 26.16 -12.87 17.06
N PHE A 324 25.48 -12.00 16.29
CA PHE A 324 25.36 -10.57 16.60
C PHE A 324 23.97 -10.17 17.08
N LEU A 325 23.04 -11.11 17.13
CA LEU A 325 21.65 -10.86 17.47
C LEU A 325 21.22 -11.75 18.64
N ASP A 326 20.55 -11.14 19.58
CA ASP A 326 20.05 -11.79 20.79
C ASP A 326 18.57 -12.15 20.61
N PRO A 327 18.20 -13.45 20.60
CA PRO A 327 16.81 -13.87 20.49
C PRO A 327 15.91 -13.34 21.63
N SER A 328 16.49 -13.07 22.81
CA SER A 328 15.74 -12.50 23.94
C SER A 328 15.24 -11.07 23.68
N LYS A 329 15.83 -10.38 22.68
CA LYS A 329 15.46 -9.05 22.24
C LYS A 329 14.61 -9.08 20.96
N ALA A 330 13.86 -10.17 20.77
CA ALA A 330 12.97 -10.29 19.63
C ALA A 330 11.94 -9.16 19.59
N PHE A 331 11.64 -8.69 18.38
CA PHE A 331 10.58 -7.71 18.19
C PHE A 331 9.22 -8.32 18.53
N SER A 332 8.50 -7.70 19.45
CA SER A 332 7.14 -8.07 19.83
C SER A 332 6.12 -7.27 19.04
N LEU A 333 5.41 -7.94 18.12
CA LEU A 333 4.29 -7.34 17.40
C LEU A 333 3.14 -6.96 18.35
N LYS A 334 2.94 -7.73 19.41
CA LYS A 334 1.95 -7.44 20.47
C LYS A 334 2.23 -6.11 21.16
N ASP A 335 3.47 -5.89 21.62
CA ASP A 335 3.85 -4.65 22.29
C ASP A 335 3.78 -3.46 21.33
N TYR A 336 4.19 -3.67 20.09
CA TYR A 336 4.06 -2.66 19.04
C TYR A 336 2.60 -2.24 18.85
N LEU A 337 1.68 -3.21 18.74
CA LEU A 337 0.26 -2.93 18.60
C LEU A 337 -0.33 -2.17 19.78
N TYR A 338 -0.04 -2.60 21.01
CA TYR A 338 -0.52 -1.89 22.20
C TYR A 338 -0.01 -0.45 22.27
N LYS A 339 1.26 -0.24 21.90
CA LYS A 339 1.83 1.11 21.80
C LYS A 339 1.10 1.93 20.74
N LEU A 340 0.92 1.38 19.55
CA LEU A 340 0.26 2.06 18.43
C LEU A 340 -1.20 2.39 18.75
N ILE A 341 -1.95 1.47 19.33
CA ILE A 341 -3.35 1.70 19.73
C ILE A 341 -3.43 2.84 20.77
N ARG A 342 -2.51 2.89 21.73
CA ARG A 342 -2.42 4.02 22.67
C ARG A 342 -2.15 5.35 21.96
N GLU A 343 -1.24 5.38 21.01
CA GLU A 343 -0.94 6.57 20.21
C GLU A 343 -2.15 7.00 19.36
N ILE A 344 -2.86 6.06 18.73
CA ILE A 344 -4.09 6.34 17.99
C ILE A 344 -5.16 6.94 18.94
N ASN A 345 -5.36 6.38 20.11
CA ASN A 345 -6.31 6.90 21.10
C ASN A 345 -5.99 8.34 21.55
N LEU A 346 -4.71 8.71 21.60
CA LEU A 346 -4.29 10.05 22.01
C LEU A 346 -4.39 11.07 20.86
N TYR A 347 -3.96 10.70 19.65
CA TYR A 347 -3.72 11.66 18.57
C TYR A 347 -4.68 11.54 17.38
N ASN A 348 -5.41 10.42 17.26
CA ASN A 348 -6.26 10.10 16.10
C ASN A 348 -7.63 9.58 16.53
N LYS A 349 -8.30 10.29 17.44
CA LYS A 349 -9.57 9.87 18.06
C LYS A 349 -10.66 9.46 17.06
N ASN A 350 -10.66 10.05 15.87
CA ASN A 350 -11.65 9.73 14.82
C ASN A 350 -11.49 8.29 14.27
N ILE A 351 -10.33 7.66 14.44
CA ILE A 351 -10.06 6.29 13.96
C ILE A 351 -10.32 5.25 15.04
N VAL A 352 -10.43 5.66 16.32
CA VAL A 352 -10.61 4.73 17.44
C VAL A 352 -11.84 3.85 17.26
N SER A 353 -12.96 4.44 16.83
CA SER A 353 -14.19 3.68 16.55
C SER A 353 -14.04 2.73 15.37
N ASP A 354 -13.21 3.11 14.37
CA ASP A 354 -13.05 2.36 13.12
C ASP A 354 -12.12 1.15 13.28
N ILE A 355 -11.21 1.17 14.29
CA ILE A 355 -10.33 0.03 14.59
C ILE A 355 -10.88 -0.90 15.70
N LYS A 356 -11.97 -0.51 16.39
CA LYS A 356 -12.44 -1.20 17.57
C LYS A 356 -12.83 -2.66 17.31
N ASP A 357 -13.52 -2.93 16.21
CA ASP A 357 -13.91 -4.27 15.79
C ASP A 357 -12.70 -5.15 15.53
N VAL A 358 -11.67 -4.60 14.85
CA VAL A 358 -10.42 -5.31 14.56
C VAL A 358 -9.61 -5.57 15.83
N THR A 359 -9.50 -4.58 16.73
CA THR A 359 -8.76 -4.74 17.98
C THR A 359 -9.44 -5.76 18.90
N CYS A 360 -10.78 -5.71 19.05
CA CYS A 360 -11.53 -6.71 19.80
C CYS A 360 -11.36 -8.13 19.24
N PHE A 361 -11.29 -8.28 17.91
CA PHE A 361 -11.03 -9.57 17.28
C PHE A 361 -9.64 -10.11 17.65
N LEU A 362 -8.60 -9.29 17.62
CA LEU A 362 -7.25 -9.69 17.99
C LEU A 362 -7.11 -9.99 19.49
N GLU A 363 -7.77 -9.22 20.34
CA GLU A 363 -7.72 -9.38 21.80
C GLU A 363 -8.34 -10.70 22.27
N LYS A 364 -9.33 -11.22 21.57
CA LYS A 364 -10.09 -12.39 22.00
C LYS A 364 -9.24 -13.63 22.20
N ASP A 365 -8.44 -14.00 21.17
CA ASP A 365 -7.71 -15.27 21.14
C ASP A 365 -6.21 -15.08 20.82
N PHE A 366 -5.87 -14.13 19.96
CA PHE A 366 -4.51 -13.97 19.42
C PHE A 366 -3.56 -13.34 20.45
N MET A 367 -3.95 -12.21 21.05
CA MET A 367 -3.08 -11.50 22.00
C MET A 367 -2.73 -12.33 23.24
N PRO A 368 -3.64 -13.12 23.84
CA PRO A 368 -3.30 -14.05 24.91
C PRO A 368 -2.39 -15.20 24.48
N ALA A 369 -2.51 -15.65 23.22
CA ALA A 369 -1.71 -16.74 22.69
C ALA A 369 -0.33 -16.31 22.18
N TYR A 370 -0.10 -15.01 22.00
CA TYR A 370 1.09 -14.46 21.33
C TYR A 370 2.41 -14.92 21.97
N GLU A 371 2.48 -15.00 23.29
CA GLU A 371 3.67 -15.42 24.03
C GLU A 371 4.04 -16.91 23.82
N LYS A 372 3.12 -17.70 23.25
CA LYS A 372 3.36 -19.10 22.92
C LYS A 372 3.97 -19.28 21.52
N LEU A 373 4.06 -18.19 20.74
CA LEU A 373 4.60 -18.26 19.40
C LEU A 373 6.12 -18.30 19.46
N SER A 374 6.70 -19.28 18.78
CA SER A 374 8.16 -19.41 18.70
C SER A 374 8.78 -18.23 17.97
N VAL A 375 10.02 -17.91 18.34
CA VAL A 375 10.81 -16.82 17.79
C VAL A 375 11.86 -17.38 16.83
N ALA A 376 12.08 -16.66 15.73
CA ALA A 376 13.14 -17.00 14.78
C ALA A 376 13.66 -15.73 14.09
N PHE A 377 14.82 -15.86 13.43
CA PHE A 377 15.31 -14.79 12.59
C PHE A 377 14.42 -14.63 11.36
N CYS A 378 14.02 -13.41 11.07
CA CYS A 378 13.16 -13.01 9.98
C CYS A 378 13.80 -11.88 9.16
N HIS A 379 13.48 -11.81 7.87
CA HIS A 379 13.79 -10.66 7.02
C HIS A 379 13.05 -9.40 7.53
N GLY A 380 11.81 -9.58 7.97
CA GLY A 380 11.01 -8.54 8.62
C GLY A 380 10.26 -7.59 7.68
N ASP A 381 10.53 -7.67 6.37
CA ASP A 381 9.80 -6.96 5.33
C ASP A 381 9.77 -7.79 4.04
N TYR A 382 9.55 -9.11 4.18
CA TYR A 382 9.57 -10.05 3.06
C TYR A 382 8.29 -9.95 2.25
N HIS A 383 8.39 -9.34 1.09
CA HIS A 383 7.28 -9.21 0.13
C HIS A 383 7.81 -9.01 -1.30
N PRO A 384 6.99 -9.23 -2.35
CA PRO A 384 7.45 -9.30 -3.74
C PRO A 384 8.18 -8.05 -4.26
N MET A 385 7.94 -6.87 -3.66
CA MET A 385 8.61 -5.62 -4.05
C MET A 385 10.03 -5.48 -3.47
N ASN A 386 10.36 -6.25 -2.42
CA ASN A 386 11.71 -6.33 -1.85
C ASN A 386 12.51 -7.50 -2.43
N ILE A 387 12.10 -7.96 -3.61
CA ILE A 387 12.75 -9.05 -4.33
C ILE A 387 13.15 -8.58 -5.73
N ILE A 388 14.41 -8.78 -6.08
CA ILE A 388 14.91 -8.65 -7.44
C ILE A 388 14.68 -9.98 -8.14
N TRP A 389 13.85 -9.97 -9.17
CA TRP A 389 13.45 -11.17 -9.90
C TRP A 389 14.32 -11.45 -11.14
N SER A 390 14.47 -12.71 -11.49
CA SER A 390 14.75 -13.17 -12.86
C SER A 390 13.43 -13.52 -13.56
N ALA A 391 13.51 -14.12 -14.75
CA ALA A 391 12.33 -14.57 -15.48
C ALA A 391 11.55 -15.66 -14.71
N ASP A 392 12.26 -16.49 -13.96
CA ASP A 392 11.80 -17.76 -13.37
C ASP A 392 12.23 -17.99 -11.92
N ASP A 393 13.02 -17.08 -11.32
CA ASP A 393 13.54 -17.25 -9.95
C ASP A 393 13.78 -15.91 -9.25
N ILE A 394 14.15 -15.96 -7.97
CA ILE A 394 14.68 -14.84 -7.18
C ILE A 394 16.18 -14.67 -7.52
N LYS A 395 16.57 -13.46 -7.94
CA LYS A 395 17.99 -13.09 -8.02
C LYS A 395 18.53 -12.64 -6.68
N CYS A 396 17.77 -11.79 -5.98
CA CYS A 396 18.23 -11.24 -4.71
C CYS A 396 17.05 -10.76 -3.87
N VAL A 397 17.11 -11.00 -2.57
CA VAL A 397 16.24 -10.39 -1.57
C VAL A 397 16.96 -9.18 -0.98
N ILE A 398 16.30 -8.03 -1.00
CA ILE A 398 16.84 -6.72 -0.63
C ILE A 398 16.05 -6.09 0.50
N ASP A 399 16.52 -4.97 1.05
CA ASP A 399 15.87 -4.18 2.12
C ASP A 399 15.79 -4.92 3.46
N TRP A 400 16.95 -5.28 4.00
CA TRP A 400 17.13 -6.01 5.27
C TRP A 400 16.99 -5.13 6.52
N GLU A 401 16.46 -3.92 6.40
CA GLU A 401 16.45 -2.94 7.50
C GLU A 401 15.56 -3.33 8.68
N PHE A 402 14.57 -4.20 8.42
CA PHE A 402 13.70 -4.76 9.46
C PHE A 402 14.10 -6.17 9.91
N SER A 403 15.27 -6.67 9.44
CA SER A 403 15.69 -8.00 9.80
C SER A 403 16.02 -8.14 11.29
N GLY A 404 15.74 -9.31 11.84
CA GLY A 404 15.96 -9.60 13.26
C GLY A 404 15.03 -10.72 13.78
N TYR A 405 15.17 -11.02 15.05
CA TYR A 405 14.31 -12.01 15.69
C TYR A 405 12.89 -11.49 15.87
N LYS A 406 11.92 -12.29 15.45
CA LYS A 406 10.47 -12.05 15.49
C LYS A 406 9.75 -13.39 15.65
N SER A 407 8.42 -13.33 15.81
CA SER A 407 7.62 -14.59 15.73
C SER A 407 7.89 -15.31 14.40
N GLU A 408 8.10 -16.61 14.44
CA GLU A 408 8.52 -17.43 13.31
C GLU A 408 7.63 -17.36 12.07
N ILE A 409 6.35 -16.96 12.22
CA ILE A 409 5.37 -16.80 11.15
C ILE A 409 5.43 -15.43 10.46
N TYR A 410 6.24 -14.49 10.98
CA TYR A 410 6.22 -13.08 10.60
C TYR A 410 6.36 -12.86 9.08
N ASP A 411 7.41 -13.41 8.46
CA ASP A 411 7.68 -13.19 7.04
C ASP A 411 6.62 -13.84 6.15
N ALA A 412 6.11 -15.01 6.53
CA ALA A 412 5.03 -15.68 5.81
C ALA A 412 3.73 -14.85 5.87
N ALA A 413 3.39 -14.33 7.04
CA ALA A 413 2.22 -13.48 7.22
C ALA A 413 2.36 -12.15 6.47
N ASN A 414 3.56 -11.53 6.49
CA ASN A 414 3.81 -10.29 5.75
C ASN A 414 3.65 -10.50 4.24
N LEU A 415 4.25 -11.57 3.69
CA LEU A 415 4.12 -11.90 2.28
C LEU A 415 2.66 -12.07 1.86
N ILE A 416 1.92 -12.94 2.56
CA ILE A 416 0.53 -13.25 2.24
C ILE A 416 -0.34 -11.99 2.38
N GLY A 417 -0.12 -11.20 3.44
CA GLY A 417 -0.83 -9.95 3.67
C GLY A 417 -0.58 -8.91 2.58
N CYS A 418 0.66 -8.79 2.09
CA CYS A 418 1.00 -7.88 0.99
C CYS A 418 0.41 -8.33 -0.36
N VAL A 419 0.42 -9.64 -0.65
CA VAL A 419 -0.23 -10.19 -1.85
C VAL A 419 -1.74 -9.95 -1.81
N GLY A 420 -2.38 -10.26 -0.67
CA GLY A 420 -3.83 -10.14 -0.52
C GLY A 420 -4.37 -8.71 -0.48
N VAL A 421 -3.57 -7.70 -0.08
CA VAL A 421 -4.01 -6.29 -0.13
C VAL A 421 -4.00 -5.76 -1.56
N GLU A 422 -3.15 -6.29 -2.44
CA GLU A 422 -3.16 -5.93 -3.88
C GLU A 422 -4.40 -6.49 -4.57
N ASP A 423 -4.73 -7.77 -4.32
CA ASP A 423 -5.99 -8.39 -4.73
C ASP A 423 -6.42 -9.46 -3.72
N PRO A 424 -7.53 -9.27 -3.01
CA PRO A 424 -8.04 -10.24 -2.05
C PRO A 424 -8.31 -11.66 -2.61
N GLN A 425 -8.59 -11.79 -3.91
CA GLN A 425 -8.79 -13.10 -4.55
C GLN A 425 -7.50 -13.94 -4.55
N SER A 426 -6.35 -13.27 -4.59
CA SER A 426 -5.03 -13.92 -4.56
C SER A 426 -4.75 -14.69 -3.26
N LEU A 427 -5.44 -14.37 -2.16
CA LEU A 427 -5.34 -15.10 -0.88
C LEU A 427 -5.67 -16.59 -1.03
N THR A 428 -6.54 -16.94 -1.98
CA THR A 428 -6.88 -18.33 -2.31
C THR A 428 -6.29 -18.79 -3.65
N GLY A 429 -5.38 -17.98 -4.22
CA GLY A 429 -4.70 -18.26 -5.47
C GLY A 429 -3.55 -19.27 -5.33
N ASP A 430 -3.07 -19.73 -6.47
CA ASP A 430 -2.04 -20.79 -6.53
C ASP A 430 -0.69 -20.37 -5.94
N LEU A 431 -0.31 -19.08 -6.06
CA LEU A 431 0.92 -18.58 -5.42
C LEU A 431 0.87 -18.79 -3.91
N VAL A 432 -0.19 -18.32 -3.25
CA VAL A 432 -0.34 -18.39 -1.79
C VAL A 432 -0.47 -19.85 -1.33
N LYS A 433 -1.29 -20.64 -2.03
CA LYS A 433 -1.46 -22.08 -1.69
C LYS A 433 -0.16 -22.87 -1.79
N SER A 434 0.58 -22.72 -2.90
CA SER A 434 1.84 -23.44 -3.08
C SER A 434 2.90 -22.96 -2.10
N PHE A 435 2.97 -21.66 -1.80
CA PHE A 435 3.83 -21.11 -0.77
C PHE A 435 3.55 -21.74 0.61
N ILE A 436 2.29 -21.75 1.05
CA ILE A 436 1.91 -22.31 2.35
C ILE A 436 2.20 -23.82 2.39
N ALA A 437 1.88 -24.55 1.32
CA ALA A 437 2.12 -25.99 1.24
C ALA A 437 3.60 -26.33 1.44
N ASP A 438 4.51 -25.63 0.78
CA ASP A 438 5.94 -25.88 0.89
C ASP A 438 6.50 -25.48 2.26
N MET A 439 6.04 -24.34 2.80
CA MET A 439 6.42 -23.90 4.15
C MET A 439 5.96 -24.91 5.22
N LYS A 440 4.73 -25.44 5.12
CA LYS A 440 4.23 -26.48 6.04
C LYS A 440 4.98 -27.79 5.90
N ARG A 441 5.28 -28.21 4.66
CA ARG A 441 6.08 -29.43 4.38
C ARG A 441 7.47 -29.35 5.01
N ALA A 442 8.09 -28.17 5.01
CA ALA A 442 9.40 -27.95 5.61
C ALA A 442 9.41 -28.00 7.14
N LYS A 443 8.26 -27.92 7.81
CA LYS A 443 8.08 -27.97 9.27
C LYS A 443 8.94 -26.97 10.04
N ILE A 444 9.22 -25.81 9.46
CA ILE A 444 10.03 -24.75 10.07
C ILE A 444 9.20 -23.72 10.86
N ILE A 445 7.89 -23.85 10.83
CA ILE A 445 6.92 -23.04 11.56
C ILE A 445 5.98 -23.99 12.29
N SER A 446 5.74 -23.74 13.57
CA SER A 446 4.91 -24.58 14.43
C SER A 446 3.42 -24.51 14.06
N ASN A 447 2.67 -25.57 14.39
CA ASN A 447 1.23 -25.62 14.14
C ASN A 447 0.47 -24.50 14.87
N ILE A 448 0.94 -24.09 16.05
CA ILE A 448 0.32 -22.99 16.79
C ILE A 448 0.47 -21.67 16.03
N SER A 449 1.63 -21.39 15.43
CA SER A 449 1.85 -20.20 14.62
C SER A 449 0.96 -20.20 13.36
N TRP A 450 0.83 -21.35 12.68
CA TRP A 450 -0.07 -21.48 11.52
C TRP A 450 -1.55 -21.26 11.89
N ARG A 451 -1.97 -21.70 13.08
CA ARG A 451 -3.34 -21.47 13.56
C ARG A 451 -3.71 -19.99 13.61
N TYR A 452 -2.75 -19.13 13.93
CA TYR A 452 -2.94 -17.70 14.09
C TYR A 452 -2.47 -16.88 12.86
N LEU A 453 -2.29 -17.50 11.70
CA LEU A 453 -1.80 -16.82 10.49
C LEU A 453 -2.67 -15.64 10.09
N VAL A 454 -4.00 -15.77 10.11
CA VAL A 454 -4.93 -14.70 9.72
C VAL A 454 -4.83 -13.52 10.68
N GLU A 455 -4.83 -13.78 11.97
CA GLU A 455 -4.68 -12.77 13.00
C GLU A 455 -3.33 -12.07 12.91
N PHE A 456 -2.28 -12.83 12.60
CA PHE A 456 -0.95 -12.27 12.42
C PHE A 456 -0.89 -11.34 11.21
N ILE A 457 -1.52 -11.72 10.08
CA ILE A 457 -1.65 -10.85 8.91
C ILE A 457 -2.38 -9.55 9.29
N ILE A 458 -3.51 -9.65 9.98
CA ILE A 458 -4.30 -8.48 10.43
C ILE A 458 -3.45 -7.58 11.34
N ALA A 459 -2.73 -8.16 12.29
CA ALA A 459 -1.87 -7.43 13.21
C ALA A 459 -0.75 -6.67 12.49
N LEU A 460 -0.14 -7.26 11.46
CA LEU A 460 0.87 -6.60 10.64
C LEU A 460 0.32 -5.41 9.84
N ARG A 461 -0.97 -5.44 9.45
CA ARG A 461 -1.57 -4.30 8.71
C ARG A 461 -1.63 -3.02 9.53
N PHE A 462 -1.57 -3.09 10.84
CA PHE A 462 -1.48 -1.90 11.69
C PHE A 462 -0.18 -1.11 11.48
N ALA A 463 0.91 -1.75 11.09
CA ALA A 463 2.14 -1.04 10.73
C ALA A 463 1.92 -0.14 9.49
N TRP A 464 1.22 -0.65 8.47
CA TRP A 464 0.83 0.12 7.29
C TRP A 464 -0.20 1.19 7.64
N LEU A 465 -1.20 0.86 8.46
CA LEU A 465 -2.18 1.83 8.96
C LEU A 465 -1.49 3.01 9.66
N SER A 466 -0.48 2.76 10.50
CA SER A 466 0.27 3.82 11.18
C SER A 466 0.97 4.76 10.20
N GLU A 467 1.53 4.24 9.12
CA GLU A 467 2.17 5.04 8.09
C GLU A 467 1.16 5.89 7.31
N TRP A 468 0.00 5.34 6.98
CA TRP A 468 -1.06 6.10 6.32
C TRP A 468 -1.67 7.16 7.22
N LEU A 469 -1.80 6.89 8.53
CA LEU A 469 -2.19 7.89 9.53
C LEU A 469 -1.18 9.03 9.61
N ARG A 470 0.12 8.71 9.63
CA ARG A 470 1.21 9.71 9.60
C ARG A 470 1.15 10.58 8.33
N ARG A 471 0.86 9.98 7.18
CA ARG A 471 0.73 10.68 5.89
C ARG A 471 -0.63 11.36 5.71
N ARG A 472 -1.59 11.12 6.59
CA ARG A 472 -2.98 11.59 6.49
C ARG A 472 -3.65 11.15 5.17
N ASP A 473 -3.33 9.95 4.69
CA ASP A 473 -3.89 9.37 3.48
C ASP A 473 -5.18 8.61 3.82
N THR A 474 -6.30 9.32 3.73
CA THR A 474 -7.62 8.80 4.12
C THR A 474 -8.10 7.65 3.26
N GLU A 475 -7.66 7.56 2.00
CA GLU A 475 -8.02 6.47 1.10
C GLU A 475 -7.28 5.18 1.48
N MET A 476 -5.97 5.30 1.74
CA MET A 476 -5.17 4.16 2.17
C MET A 476 -5.56 3.69 3.58
N ILE A 477 -5.89 4.61 4.49
CA ILE A 477 -6.45 4.25 5.82
C ILE A 477 -7.71 3.40 5.64
N ARG A 478 -8.64 3.82 4.78
CA ARG A 478 -9.87 3.06 4.52
C ARG A 478 -9.58 1.71 3.88
N LEU A 479 -8.66 1.66 2.92
CA LEU A 479 -8.25 0.41 2.28
C LEU A 479 -7.74 -0.61 3.32
N GLU A 480 -6.88 -0.18 4.25
CA GLU A 480 -6.33 -1.05 5.28
C GLU A 480 -7.43 -1.58 6.23
N LEU A 481 -8.33 -0.69 6.68
CA LEU A 481 -9.44 -1.08 7.54
C LEU A 481 -10.41 -2.04 6.83
N ASP A 482 -10.79 -1.75 5.59
CA ASP A 482 -11.68 -2.60 4.80
C ASP A 482 -11.01 -3.98 4.54
N TYR A 483 -9.68 -4.01 4.31
CA TYR A 483 -8.94 -5.26 4.13
C TYR A 483 -8.84 -6.08 5.42
N MET A 484 -8.55 -5.46 6.56
CA MET A 484 -8.54 -6.17 7.86
C MET A 484 -9.91 -6.79 8.17
N ARG A 485 -11.02 -6.07 7.92
CA ARG A 485 -12.38 -6.60 8.10
C ARG A 485 -12.69 -7.76 7.16
N LEU A 486 -12.26 -7.66 5.90
CA LEU A 486 -12.37 -8.75 4.93
C LEU A 486 -11.68 -10.02 5.43
N LEU A 487 -10.48 -9.89 6.01
CA LEU A 487 -9.75 -11.03 6.57
C LEU A 487 -10.49 -11.64 7.77
N ILE A 488 -11.06 -10.82 8.65
CA ILE A 488 -11.88 -11.27 9.79
C ILE A 488 -13.09 -12.08 9.30
N GLU A 489 -13.85 -11.51 8.36
CA GLU A 489 -15.07 -12.11 7.82
C GLU A 489 -14.79 -13.44 7.11
N ASN A 490 -13.63 -13.57 6.48
CA ASN A 490 -13.25 -14.75 5.69
C ASN A 490 -12.28 -15.71 6.40
N LYS A 491 -11.94 -15.49 7.67
CA LYS A 491 -10.96 -16.31 8.41
C LYS A 491 -11.21 -17.80 8.27
N SER A 492 -12.43 -18.27 8.56
CA SER A 492 -12.78 -19.68 8.52
C SER A 492 -12.68 -20.28 7.11
N SER A 493 -13.04 -19.52 6.09
CA SER A 493 -12.94 -19.93 4.69
C SER A 493 -11.48 -20.02 4.25
N LEU A 494 -10.65 -19.02 4.59
CA LEU A 494 -9.24 -19.01 4.29
C LEU A 494 -8.51 -20.18 4.94
N GLN A 495 -8.76 -20.44 6.22
CA GLN A 495 -8.15 -21.56 6.96
C GLN A 495 -8.53 -22.93 6.40
N LYS A 496 -9.73 -23.08 5.80
CA LYS A 496 -10.14 -24.31 5.12
C LYS A 496 -9.52 -24.45 3.72
N THR A 497 -9.26 -23.34 3.06
CA THR A 497 -8.74 -23.32 1.68
C THR A 497 -7.22 -23.46 1.63
N TRP A 498 -6.53 -22.98 2.65
CA TRP A 498 -5.09 -23.11 2.76
C TRP A 498 -4.68 -24.54 3.16
N PRO A 499 -3.67 -25.13 2.47
CA PRO A 499 -3.22 -26.50 2.70
C PRO A 499 -2.73 -26.75 4.10
#